data_c88815fccf9ae9fd02e5bc8a96301d2b
#
_entry.id   c88815fccf9ae9fd02e5bc8a96301d2b
#
_cell.length_a   1.000
_cell.length_b   1.000
_cell.length_c   1.000
_cell.angle_alpha   90.00
_cell.angle_beta   90.00
_cell.angle_gamma   90.00
#
_symmetry.space_group_name_H-M   'P 1'
#
loop_
_entity.id
_entity.type
_entity.pdbx_description
1 polymer ?
#
loop_
_entity_poly.entity_id
_entity_poly.type
_entity_poly.pdbx_seq_one_letter_code
_entity_poly.pdbx_strand_id
1 'polypeptide(L)'
;DLTGESHSIYNQIKRGDLEGVKIGAGTHKRLANVPFKITSKTTGESHIVVTDKNGQFSTASDWASHKKNTNAGTSSEDGIWFGISEPDDSKGALLYDTYEIEELACESNKGMKLIPAFEVVVSRNKVKIDLGTLTDEYEKEITIHTTATDKITGEKVIVAGKKVTIVDTVTLDGLEEGRKYQLKGWQML
;
A
#
# COMPACT_ATOMS: atom_id res chain seq x y z
N ASP A 1 3.43 -49.85 -27.20
CA ASP A 1 3.10 -51.00 -26.35
C ASP A 1 3.61 -50.69 -24.92
N LEU A 2 2.68 -50.30 -24.09
CA LEU A 2 2.98 -49.97 -22.67
C LEU A 2 2.92 -51.27 -21.88
N THR A 3 3.91 -52.09 -22.04
CA THR A 3 4.04 -53.35 -21.30
C THR A 3 4.56 -53.09 -19.88
N GLY A 4 3.63 -53.00 -18.93
CA GLY A 4 3.85 -53.42 -17.58
C GLY A 4 4.71 -52.56 -16.65
N GLU A 5 5.27 -51.41 -17.04
CA GLU A 5 5.94 -50.50 -16.15
C GLU A 5 5.00 -49.37 -15.69
N SER A 6 4.71 -49.30 -14.41
CA SER A 6 3.97 -48.19 -13.83
C SER A 6 4.85 -46.94 -13.81
N HIS A 7 4.56 -46.00 -14.69
CA HIS A 7 5.19 -44.68 -14.65
C HIS A 7 4.44 -43.78 -13.67
N SER A 8 5.08 -43.49 -12.53
CA SER A 8 4.55 -42.51 -11.58
C SER A 8 4.90 -41.12 -12.05
N ILE A 9 3.89 -40.32 -12.40
CA ILE A 9 4.05 -38.90 -12.68
C ILE A 9 3.91 -38.14 -11.36
N TYR A 10 4.98 -37.56 -10.88
CA TYR A 10 4.96 -36.73 -9.69
C TYR A 10 4.75 -35.27 -10.08
N ASN A 11 3.59 -34.72 -9.79
CA ASN A 11 3.35 -33.28 -9.86
C ASN A 11 3.88 -32.63 -8.60
N GLN A 12 4.97 -31.91 -8.70
CA GLN A 12 5.51 -31.15 -7.59
C GLN A 12 4.92 -29.71 -7.63
N ILE A 13 4.16 -29.38 -6.60
CA ILE A 13 3.72 -27.99 -6.39
C ILE A 13 4.94 -27.16 -6.03
N LYS A 14 5.22 -26.14 -6.83
CA LYS A 14 6.34 -25.24 -6.65
C LYS A 14 5.87 -23.99 -5.93
N ARG A 15 6.66 -23.52 -4.97
CA ARG A 15 6.33 -22.41 -4.08
C ARG A 15 7.55 -21.53 -3.83
N GLY A 16 7.30 -20.25 -3.57
CA GLY A 16 8.30 -19.26 -3.18
C GLY A 16 7.82 -18.38 -2.03
N ASP A 17 8.61 -17.39 -1.71
CA ASP A 17 8.35 -16.44 -0.64
C ASP A 17 8.68 -15.00 -1.07
N LEU A 18 8.22 -14.05 -0.27
CA LEU A 18 8.50 -12.62 -0.38
C LEU A 18 9.07 -12.10 0.93
N GLU A 19 9.95 -11.11 0.85
CA GLU A 19 10.41 -10.34 2.01
C GLU A 19 10.66 -8.88 1.63
N GLY A 20 10.64 -7.99 2.62
CA GLY A 20 10.93 -6.58 2.43
C GLY A 20 11.11 -5.84 3.74
N VAL A 21 11.49 -4.58 3.61
CA VAL A 21 11.66 -3.64 4.74
C VAL A 21 10.86 -2.40 4.47
N LYS A 22 10.05 -1.99 5.43
CA LYS A 22 9.26 -0.76 5.38
C LYS A 22 9.92 0.36 6.14
N ILE A 23 10.10 1.49 5.47
CA ILE A 23 10.56 2.73 6.10
C ILE A 23 9.58 3.87 5.82
N GLY A 24 9.55 4.85 6.72
CA GLY A 24 8.74 6.05 6.57
C GLY A 24 9.42 7.14 5.78
N ALA A 25 8.63 8.13 5.38
CA ALA A 25 9.10 9.34 4.74
C ALA A 25 10.02 10.16 5.66
N GLY A 26 10.88 10.95 5.07
CA GLY A 26 11.75 11.90 5.76
C GLY A 26 12.96 11.27 6.43
N THR A 27 12.85 10.89 7.70
CA THR A 27 13.96 10.33 8.48
C THR A 27 14.36 8.91 8.09
N HIS A 28 13.63 8.27 7.18
CA HIS A 28 13.81 6.86 6.78
C HIS A 28 13.75 5.88 7.96
N LYS A 29 12.94 6.23 8.97
CA LYS A 29 12.73 5.37 10.13
C LYS A 29 12.00 4.09 9.73
N ARG A 30 12.48 2.96 10.22
CA ARG A 30 11.82 1.67 10.04
C ARG A 30 10.47 1.67 10.74
N LEU A 31 9.41 1.23 10.03
CA LEU A 31 8.05 1.26 10.53
C LEU A 31 7.58 -0.14 10.93
N ALA A 32 7.29 -0.29 12.21
CA ALA A 32 6.66 -1.49 12.76
C ALA A 32 5.14 -1.45 12.59
N ASN A 33 4.51 -2.63 12.59
CA ASN A 33 3.06 -2.81 12.56
C ASN A 33 2.38 -2.26 11.29
N VAL A 34 3.09 -2.19 10.18
CA VAL A 34 2.53 -1.84 8.87
C VAL A 34 2.04 -3.09 8.17
N PRO A 35 0.73 -3.20 7.88
CA PRO A 35 0.18 -4.36 7.20
C PRO A 35 0.35 -4.24 5.68
N PHE A 36 0.78 -5.36 5.07
CA PHE A 36 0.81 -5.56 3.63
C PHE A 36 -0.14 -6.69 3.26
N LYS A 37 -1.10 -6.39 2.38
CA LYS A 37 -2.01 -7.37 1.81
C LYS A 37 -1.39 -7.96 0.56
N ILE A 38 -1.30 -9.27 0.51
CA ILE A 38 -0.80 -10.04 -0.61
C ILE A 38 -1.99 -10.76 -1.24
N THR A 39 -2.29 -10.48 -2.50
CA THR A 39 -3.47 -11.03 -3.20
C THR A 39 -3.05 -11.78 -4.45
N SER A 40 -3.44 -13.06 -4.56
CA SER A 40 -3.28 -13.84 -5.78
C SER A 40 -4.12 -13.25 -6.92
N LYS A 41 -3.52 -13.00 -8.05
CA LYS A 41 -4.23 -12.49 -9.25
C LYS A 41 -5.07 -13.58 -9.90
N THR A 42 -4.72 -14.85 -9.72
CA THR A 42 -5.44 -15.98 -10.30
C THR A 42 -6.66 -16.36 -9.49
N THR A 43 -6.54 -16.43 -8.15
CA THR A 43 -7.62 -16.95 -7.29
C THR A 43 -8.36 -15.88 -6.51
N GLY A 44 -7.76 -14.69 -6.33
CA GLY A 44 -8.26 -13.66 -5.43
C GLY A 44 -8.01 -13.95 -3.95
N GLU A 45 -7.40 -15.08 -3.61
CA GLU A 45 -7.00 -15.40 -2.23
C GLU A 45 -6.03 -14.33 -1.73
N SER A 46 -6.23 -13.88 -0.50
CA SER A 46 -5.38 -12.85 0.10
C SER A 46 -5.02 -13.15 1.54
N HIS A 47 -3.81 -12.76 1.92
CA HIS A 47 -3.31 -12.83 3.29
C HIS A 47 -2.60 -11.52 3.62
N ILE A 48 -2.54 -11.19 4.92
CA ILE A 48 -1.89 -9.99 5.41
C ILE A 48 -0.66 -10.39 6.21
N VAL A 49 0.47 -9.75 5.90
CA VAL A 49 1.70 -9.81 6.67
C VAL A 49 1.99 -8.44 7.28
N VAL A 50 2.51 -8.40 8.50
CA VAL A 50 2.72 -7.14 9.23
C VAL A 50 4.19 -7.00 9.59
N THR A 51 4.75 -5.82 9.40
CA THR A 51 6.14 -5.54 9.73
C THR A 51 6.41 -5.68 11.23
N ASP A 52 7.58 -6.21 11.55
CA ASP A 52 8.08 -6.32 12.90
C ASP A 52 8.68 -4.99 13.43
N LYS A 53 9.25 -5.03 14.63
CA LYS A 53 9.93 -3.87 15.25
C LYS A 53 11.07 -3.28 14.41
N ASN A 54 11.63 -4.06 13.48
CA ASN A 54 12.70 -3.64 12.58
C ASN A 54 12.18 -3.21 11.21
N GLY A 55 10.86 -3.09 11.04
CA GLY A 55 10.23 -2.77 9.76
C GLY A 55 10.30 -3.91 8.75
N GLN A 56 10.71 -5.09 9.14
CA GLN A 56 10.83 -6.26 8.26
C GLN A 56 9.53 -7.04 8.19
N PHE A 57 9.26 -7.59 7.02
CA PHE A 57 8.22 -8.61 6.83
C PHE A 57 8.73 -9.69 5.88
N SER A 58 8.24 -10.91 6.07
CA SER A 58 8.54 -12.04 5.22
C SER A 58 7.39 -13.04 5.25
N THR A 59 7.21 -13.77 4.17
CA THR A 59 6.30 -14.91 4.12
C THR A 59 7.00 -16.24 4.45
N ALA A 60 8.33 -16.22 4.56
CA ALA A 60 9.11 -17.43 4.80
C ALA A 60 8.98 -17.92 6.23
N SER A 61 9.07 -19.25 6.41
CA SER A 61 8.89 -19.92 7.70
C SER A 61 10.01 -19.65 8.70
N ASP A 62 11.18 -19.20 8.24
CA ASP A 62 12.29 -18.78 9.11
C ASP A 62 11.98 -17.46 9.83
N TRP A 63 11.07 -16.65 9.31
CA TRP A 63 10.59 -15.44 9.95
C TRP A 63 9.39 -15.73 10.88
N ALA A 64 8.40 -16.51 10.41
CA ALA A 64 7.30 -17.02 11.22
C ALA A 64 6.64 -18.24 10.57
N SER A 65 6.15 -19.19 11.39
CA SER A 65 5.41 -20.35 10.89
C SER A 65 4.24 -19.94 10.00
N HIS A 66 4.05 -20.64 8.89
CA HIS A 66 2.98 -20.39 7.94
C HIS A 66 1.56 -20.57 8.53
N LYS A 67 1.43 -21.35 9.60
CA LYS A 67 0.17 -21.57 10.33
C LYS A 67 -0.18 -20.43 11.28
N LYS A 68 0.83 -19.68 11.71
CA LYS A 68 0.63 -18.60 12.68
C LYS A 68 0.32 -17.30 11.98
N ASN A 69 -0.68 -16.63 12.49
CA ASN A 69 -0.85 -15.22 12.20
C ASN A 69 0.30 -14.44 12.83
N THR A 70 1.11 -13.81 11.98
CA THR A 70 2.21 -12.94 12.40
C THR A 70 1.74 -11.52 12.69
N ASN A 71 0.46 -11.28 12.54
CA ASN A 71 -0.19 -9.97 12.53
C ASN A 71 -0.72 -9.62 13.90
N ALA A 72 0.11 -9.47 14.89
CA ALA A 72 -0.36 -8.98 16.18
C ALA A 72 -1.25 -7.73 15.96
N GLY A 73 -2.58 -7.91 16.03
CA GLY A 73 -3.54 -6.82 15.95
C GLY A 73 -4.24 -6.60 14.62
N THR A 74 -3.98 -7.39 13.59
CA THR A 74 -4.77 -7.39 12.37
C THR A 74 -5.43 -8.71 12.10
N SER A 75 -6.52 -8.68 11.41
CA SER A 75 -7.59 -9.68 11.42
C SER A 75 -7.33 -10.98 10.67
N SER A 76 -6.15 -11.28 10.16
CA SER A 76 -5.93 -12.56 9.51
C SER A 76 -5.47 -13.60 10.52
N GLU A 77 -6.36 -14.48 10.92
CA GLU A 77 -6.06 -15.63 11.78
C GLU A 77 -5.48 -16.82 10.99
N ASP A 78 -5.51 -16.74 9.66
CA ASP A 78 -5.24 -17.87 8.76
C ASP A 78 -3.76 -18.03 8.38
N GLY A 79 -2.87 -17.26 8.98
CA GLY A 79 -1.45 -17.27 8.62
C GLY A 79 -1.20 -16.70 7.22
N ILE A 80 -0.12 -17.15 6.57
CA ILE A 80 0.34 -16.62 5.29
C ILE A 80 0.37 -17.69 4.17
N TRP A 81 -0.25 -18.82 4.37
CA TRP A 81 -0.23 -19.93 3.43
C TRP A 81 -1.28 -19.79 2.34
N PHE A 82 -0.85 -19.80 1.07
CA PHE A 82 -1.73 -19.78 -0.09
C PHE A 82 -2.07 -21.19 -0.58
N GLY A 83 -3.33 -21.38 -0.96
CA GLY A 83 -3.86 -22.64 -1.48
C GLY A 83 -4.50 -23.51 -0.41
N ILE A 84 -5.11 -24.60 -0.87
CA ILE A 84 -5.98 -25.46 -0.05
C ILE A 84 -5.24 -26.55 0.74
N SER A 85 -3.95 -26.75 0.47
CA SER A 85 -3.18 -27.76 1.19
C SER A 85 -2.83 -27.29 2.59
N GLU A 86 -2.56 -28.25 3.49
CA GLU A 86 -2.08 -27.93 4.83
C GLU A 86 -0.75 -27.15 4.77
N PRO A 87 -0.59 -26.11 5.60
CA PRO A 87 0.64 -25.34 5.70
C PRO A 87 1.85 -26.23 6.02
N ASP A 88 2.92 -26.04 5.27
CA ASP A 88 4.17 -26.80 5.39
C ASP A 88 5.35 -25.83 5.43
N ASP A 89 5.98 -25.71 6.60
CA ASP A 89 7.09 -24.78 6.83
C ASP A 89 8.38 -25.16 6.10
N SER A 90 8.45 -26.35 5.49
CA SER A 90 9.57 -26.75 4.61
C SER A 90 9.47 -26.20 3.19
N LYS A 91 8.34 -25.54 2.87
CA LYS A 91 8.02 -25.00 1.55
C LYS A 91 7.77 -23.51 1.62
N GLY A 92 7.81 -22.80 0.49
CA GLY A 92 7.39 -21.43 0.38
C GLY A 92 5.88 -21.25 0.62
N ALA A 93 5.48 -20.10 1.12
CA ALA A 93 4.08 -19.80 1.42
C ALA A 93 3.24 -19.55 0.16
N LEU A 94 3.84 -19.05 -0.91
CA LEU A 94 3.16 -18.61 -2.13
C LEU A 94 3.32 -19.62 -3.26
N LEU A 95 2.21 -19.95 -3.93
CA LEU A 95 2.19 -20.71 -5.17
C LEU A 95 2.79 -19.89 -6.32
N TYR A 96 3.19 -20.54 -7.42
CA TYR A 96 3.52 -19.82 -8.65
C TYR A 96 2.31 -19.05 -9.15
N ASP A 97 2.42 -17.73 -9.12
CA ASP A 97 1.38 -16.80 -9.54
C ASP A 97 1.96 -15.37 -9.64
N THR A 98 1.13 -14.45 -10.12
CA THR A 98 1.32 -13.03 -9.95
C THR A 98 0.52 -12.57 -8.73
N TYR A 99 1.18 -11.85 -7.82
CA TYR A 99 0.57 -11.31 -6.61
C TYR A 99 0.56 -9.81 -6.64
N GLU A 100 -0.56 -9.21 -6.24
CA GLU A 100 -0.64 -7.79 -5.94
C GLU A 100 -0.27 -7.56 -4.47
N ILE A 101 0.65 -6.64 -4.24
CA ILE A 101 1.12 -6.23 -2.92
C ILE A 101 0.58 -4.84 -2.63
N GLU A 102 -0.18 -4.71 -1.55
CA GLU A 102 -0.83 -3.46 -1.16
C GLU A 102 -0.48 -3.10 0.29
N GLU A 103 0.10 -1.92 0.48
CA GLU A 103 0.27 -1.36 1.82
C GLU A 103 -1.07 -0.85 2.34
N LEU A 104 -1.46 -1.24 3.55
CA LEU A 104 -2.70 -0.79 4.17
C LEU A 104 -2.44 0.35 5.17
N ALA A 105 -3.39 1.28 5.23
CA ALA A 105 -3.35 2.38 6.20
C ALA A 105 -3.40 1.85 7.64
N CYS A 106 -2.55 2.41 8.49
CA CYS A 106 -2.45 2.08 9.90
C CYS A 106 -1.93 3.28 10.70
N GLU A 107 -1.84 3.15 12.01
CA GLU A 107 -1.32 4.23 12.86
C GLU A 107 0.15 4.57 12.54
N SER A 108 0.98 3.56 12.20
CA SER A 108 2.41 3.75 11.93
C SER A 108 2.69 4.55 10.65
N ASN A 109 1.81 4.51 9.65
CA ASN A 109 1.97 5.23 8.38
C ASN A 109 0.98 6.39 8.22
N LYS A 110 0.33 6.80 9.31
CA LYS A 110 -0.62 7.92 9.30
C LYS A 110 0.04 9.22 8.84
N GLY A 111 -0.62 9.93 7.93
CA GLY A 111 -0.11 11.18 7.34
C GLY A 111 0.94 10.98 6.26
N MET A 112 1.21 9.73 5.87
CA MET A 112 2.10 9.38 4.77
C MET A 112 1.30 8.98 3.53
N LYS A 113 1.83 9.28 2.36
CA LYS A 113 1.32 8.78 1.09
C LYS A 113 1.78 7.35 0.93
N LEU A 114 0.84 6.42 0.99
CA LEU A 114 1.13 4.99 0.91
C LEU A 114 1.72 4.63 -0.46
N ILE A 115 2.52 3.58 -0.48
CA ILE A 115 3.06 3.01 -1.72
C ILE A 115 1.89 2.56 -2.60
N PRO A 116 1.85 2.92 -3.89
CA PRO A 116 0.87 2.36 -4.82
C PRO A 116 0.98 0.84 -4.86
N ALA A 117 -0.14 0.14 -4.95
CA ALA A 117 -0.13 -1.31 -5.13
C ALA A 117 0.72 -1.71 -6.33
N PHE A 118 1.51 -2.76 -6.18
CA PHE A 118 2.41 -3.25 -7.22
C PHE A 118 2.34 -4.77 -7.33
N GLU A 119 2.79 -5.29 -8.46
CA GLU A 119 2.73 -6.72 -8.75
C GLU A 119 4.10 -7.38 -8.62
N VAL A 120 4.09 -8.62 -8.13
CA VAL A 120 5.27 -9.48 -8.02
C VAL A 120 4.95 -10.86 -8.59
N VAL A 121 5.83 -11.39 -9.42
CA VAL A 121 5.69 -12.73 -10.00
C VAL A 121 6.51 -13.74 -9.21
N VAL A 122 5.85 -14.72 -8.62
CA VAL A 122 6.48 -15.88 -7.99
C VAL A 122 6.56 -16.99 -9.02
N SER A 123 7.75 -17.28 -9.53
CA SER A 123 7.99 -18.23 -10.63
C SER A 123 9.18 -19.16 -10.41
N ARG A 124 9.83 -19.08 -9.25
CA ARG A 124 10.98 -19.92 -8.90
C ARG A 124 10.74 -20.67 -7.61
N ASN A 125 10.98 -21.98 -7.64
CA ASN A 125 10.80 -22.84 -6.48
C ASN A 125 11.85 -22.56 -5.41
N LYS A 126 11.41 -22.45 -4.16
CA LYS A 126 12.25 -22.20 -2.98
C LYS A 126 13.08 -20.91 -3.04
N VAL A 127 12.61 -19.93 -3.82
CA VAL A 127 13.24 -18.61 -3.88
C VAL A 127 12.42 -17.63 -3.04
N LYS A 128 13.12 -16.89 -2.20
CA LYS A 128 12.58 -15.74 -1.47
C LYS A 128 12.91 -14.48 -2.27
N ILE A 129 11.87 -13.80 -2.74
CA ILE A 129 12.02 -12.57 -3.51
C ILE A 129 12.18 -11.41 -2.54
N ASP A 130 13.32 -10.74 -2.61
CA ASP A 130 13.59 -9.53 -1.85
C ASP A 130 12.97 -8.31 -2.57
N LEU A 131 11.98 -7.70 -1.95
CA LEU A 131 11.32 -6.48 -2.43
C LEU A 131 12.15 -5.22 -2.09
N GLY A 132 13.24 -5.38 -1.36
CA GLY A 132 14.08 -4.28 -0.92
C GLY A 132 13.41 -3.39 0.13
N THR A 133 13.77 -2.11 0.08
CA THR A 133 13.25 -1.10 1.00
C THR A 133 12.06 -0.39 0.35
N LEU A 134 10.91 -0.46 1.00
CA LEU A 134 9.68 0.17 0.58
C LEU A 134 9.49 1.46 1.39
N THR A 135 9.45 2.61 0.70
CA THR A 135 9.44 3.93 1.33
C THR A 135 8.16 4.69 0.98
N ASP A 136 7.47 5.20 2.01
CA ASP A 136 6.39 6.17 1.83
C ASP A 136 6.95 7.58 1.57
N GLU A 137 6.08 8.42 1.03
CA GLU A 137 6.30 9.86 0.94
C GLU A 137 5.39 10.58 1.93
N TYR A 138 5.71 11.84 2.24
CA TYR A 138 4.75 12.69 2.95
C TYR A 138 3.61 13.07 2.01
N GLU A 139 2.38 13.09 2.54
CA GLU A 139 1.29 13.74 1.86
C GLU A 139 1.61 15.23 1.73
N LYS A 140 1.49 15.77 0.51
CA LYS A 140 1.63 17.19 0.30
C LYS A 140 0.44 17.90 0.94
N GLU A 141 0.73 18.85 1.82
CA GLU A 141 -0.29 19.70 2.40
C GLU A 141 -0.83 20.65 1.29
N ILE A 142 -2.14 20.59 1.05
CA ILE A 142 -2.80 21.50 0.13
C ILE A 142 -3.21 22.72 0.94
N THR A 143 -2.67 23.88 0.58
CA THR A 143 -3.04 25.15 1.21
C THR A 143 -3.88 26.00 0.27
N ILE A 144 -4.87 26.70 0.84
CA ILE A 144 -5.77 27.58 0.14
C ILE A 144 -5.67 28.96 0.75
N HIS A 145 -5.33 29.95 -0.07
CA HIS A 145 -5.33 31.35 0.31
C HIS A 145 -6.34 32.09 -0.55
N THR A 146 -7.17 32.94 0.09
CA THR A 146 -8.11 33.79 -0.62
C THR A 146 -7.83 35.27 -0.30
N THR A 147 -7.97 36.12 -1.30
CA THR A 147 -7.87 37.57 -1.12
C THR A 147 -8.98 38.24 -1.94
N ALA A 148 -9.89 38.88 -1.23
CA ALA A 148 -10.97 39.70 -1.85
C ALA A 148 -10.53 41.15 -1.99
N THR A 149 -10.72 41.72 -3.15
CA THR A 149 -10.41 43.13 -3.46
C THR A 149 -11.53 43.76 -4.25
N ASP A 150 -11.63 45.10 -4.13
CA ASP A 150 -12.48 45.90 -5.04
C ASP A 150 -11.97 45.77 -6.48
N LYS A 151 -12.85 45.52 -7.42
CA LYS A 151 -12.49 45.33 -8.83
C LYS A 151 -11.90 46.61 -9.45
N ILE A 152 -12.31 47.79 -8.97
CA ILE A 152 -11.91 49.07 -9.54
C ILE A 152 -10.62 49.58 -8.93
N THR A 153 -10.54 49.55 -7.60
CA THR A 153 -9.38 50.10 -6.85
C THR A 153 -8.29 49.09 -6.58
N GLY A 154 -8.62 47.79 -6.59
CA GLY A 154 -7.70 46.73 -6.20
C GLY A 154 -7.45 46.64 -4.69
N GLU A 155 -8.10 47.47 -3.88
CA GLU A 155 -7.90 47.54 -2.44
C GLU A 155 -8.79 46.53 -1.68
N LYS A 156 -8.37 46.17 -0.46
CA LYS A 156 -9.13 45.28 0.44
C LYS A 156 -10.29 45.98 1.16
N VAL A 157 -10.32 47.31 1.09
CA VAL A 157 -11.38 48.15 1.69
C VAL A 157 -12.29 48.64 0.57
N ILE A 158 -13.60 48.41 0.73
CA ILE A 158 -14.60 48.74 -0.26
C ILE A 158 -15.54 49.78 0.33
N VAL A 159 -15.71 50.88 -0.37
CA VAL A 159 -16.70 51.90 0.01
C VAL A 159 -18.10 51.43 -0.38
N ALA A 160 -19.01 51.48 0.59
CA ALA A 160 -20.39 51.06 0.37
C ALA A 160 -21.05 51.91 -0.73
N GLY A 161 -21.67 51.26 -1.71
CA GLY A 161 -22.32 51.86 -2.84
C GLY A 161 -23.51 51.02 -3.32
N LYS A 162 -24.28 51.57 -4.25
CA LYS A 162 -25.46 50.87 -4.81
C LYS A 162 -25.10 49.57 -5.56
N LYS A 163 -23.89 49.51 -6.06
CA LYS A 163 -23.35 48.31 -6.74
C LYS A 163 -21.84 48.30 -6.58
N VAL A 164 -21.33 47.29 -5.95
CA VAL A 164 -19.88 47.01 -5.81
C VAL A 164 -19.58 45.67 -6.47
N THR A 165 -18.39 45.57 -7.04
CA THR A 165 -17.90 44.33 -7.60
C THR A 165 -16.65 43.92 -6.85
N ILE A 166 -16.68 42.73 -6.25
CA ILE A 166 -15.57 42.15 -5.51
C ILE A 166 -14.93 41.07 -6.39
N VAL A 167 -13.62 41.10 -6.47
CA VAL A 167 -12.81 40.00 -7.05
C VAL A 167 -12.17 39.23 -5.93
N ASP A 168 -12.49 37.97 -5.84
CA ASP A 168 -11.83 37.05 -4.90
C ASP A 168 -10.82 36.18 -5.65
N THR A 169 -9.57 36.35 -5.30
CA THR A 169 -8.47 35.59 -5.86
C THR A 169 -8.15 34.42 -4.95
N VAL A 170 -8.24 33.21 -5.49
CA VAL A 170 -7.92 31.97 -4.76
C VAL A 170 -6.58 31.45 -5.28
N THR A 171 -5.63 31.33 -4.36
CA THR A 171 -4.34 30.69 -4.62
C THR A 171 -4.33 29.31 -3.98
N LEU A 172 -3.97 28.29 -4.76
CA LEU A 172 -3.91 26.90 -4.37
C LEU A 172 -2.46 26.41 -4.51
N ASP A 173 -1.91 25.93 -3.42
CA ASP A 173 -0.57 25.33 -3.38
C ASP A 173 -0.64 23.85 -3.00
N GLY A 174 0.33 23.06 -3.45
CA GLY A 174 0.42 21.62 -3.11
C GLY A 174 -0.42 20.71 -4.00
N LEU A 175 -1.01 21.23 -5.09
CA LEU A 175 -1.77 20.39 -6.04
C LEU A 175 -0.85 19.44 -6.82
N GLU A 176 -1.34 18.23 -7.07
CA GLU A 176 -0.65 17.23 -7.88
C GLU A 176 -1.13 17.29 -9.34
N GLU A 177 -0.20 17.25 -10.27
CA GLU A 177 -0.52 17.23 -11.71
C GLU A 177 -1.35 15.98 -12.06
N GLY A 178 -2.38 16.17 -12.87
CA GLY A 178 -3.28 15.09 -13.31
C GLY A 178 -4.36 14.67 -12.32
N ARG A 179 -4.32 15.16 -11.09
CA ARG A 179 -5.36 14.89 -10.08
C ARG A 179 -6.52 15.86 -10.21
N LYS A 180 -7.74 15.38 -10.05
CA LYS A 180 -8.95 16.21 -10.08
C LYS A 180 -9.27 16.74 -8.67
N TYR A 181 -9.48 18.04 -8.56
CA TYR A 181 -9.87 18.71 -7.34
C TYR A 181 -11.19 19.44 -7.54
N GLN A 182 -11.95 19.63 -6.47
CA GLN A 182 -13.17 20.43 -6.48
C GLN A 182 -13.02 21.57 -5.47
N LEU A 183 -13.09 22.81 -5.96
CA LEU A 183 -13.16 24.00 -5.11
C LEU A 183 -14.64 24.37 -4.90
N LYS A 184 -15.02 24.58 -3.65
CA LYS A 184 -16.34 25.12 -3.27
C LYS A 184 -16.15 26.38 -2.47
N GLY A 185 -16.88 27.41 -2.83
CA GLY A 185 -16.91 28.66 -2.10
C GLY A 185 -18.35 29.18 -1.99
N TRP A 186 -18.63 29.91 -0.93
CA TRP A 186 -19.91 30.58 -0.74
C TRP A 186 -19.68 31.93 -0.06
N GLN A 187 -20.50 32.89 -0.42
CA GLN A 187 -20.49 34.19 0.18
C GLN A 187 -21.27 34.15 1.50
N MET A 188 -20.65 34.66 2.54
CA MET A 188 -21.33 34.88 3.83
C MET A 188 -21.81 36.33 3.88
N LEU A 189 -23.08 36.51 4.28
CA LEU A 189 -23.72 37.81 4.48
C LEU A 189 -23.59 38.24 5.93
#